data_d70d066eb593c5295436d60520ae5826
#
_entry.id   d70d066eb593c5295436d60520ae5826
#
_cell.length_a   1.000
_cell.length_b   1.000
_cell.length_c   1.000
_cell.angle_alpha   90.00
_cell.angle_beta   90.00
_cell.angle_gamma   90.00
#
_symmetry.space_group_name_H-M   'P 1'
#
loop_
_entity.id
_entity.type
_entity.pdbx_description
1 polymer ?
#
loop_
_entity_poly.entity_id
_entity_poly.type
_entity_poly.pdbx_seq_one_letter_code
_entity_poly.pdbx_strand_id
1 'polypeptide(L)'
;MKADGTNRRKIIPDRILAIEAVSPEGRWVIAGSQNPDEEHPVTIRAFEVDGSASVPMCLAYCTFNWDSAGKFVYLSLPELQEGSYLIPLMPDVGLPKVLPGGIVGIDDLANAKMLPWNVESALNPSVYAYTRENTRRNLYRIQLP
;
A
#
# COMPACT_ATOMS: atom_id res chain seq x y z
N MET A 1 11.26 12.26 15.77
CA MET A 1 12.68 12.03 16.18
C MET A 1 13.54 13.00 15.39
N LYS A 2 14.47 13.67 16.03
CA LYS A 2 15.50 14.48 15.33
C LYS A 2 16.56 13.55 14.72
N ALA A 3 17.33 14.06 13.74
CA ALA A 3 18.39 13.28 13.09
C ALA A 3 19.48 12.79 14.07
N ASP A 4 19.66 13.48 15.19
CA ASP A 4 20.57 13.11 16.31
C ASP A 4 19.99 12.02 17.24
N GLY A 5 18.81 11.49 16.91
CA GLY A 5 18.13 10.47 17.71
C GLY A 5 17.36 11.00 18.93
N THR A 6 17.36 12.31 19.17
CA THR A 6 16.58 12.90 20.26
C THR A 6 15.09 13.02 19.92
N ASN A 7 14.25 13.29 20.90
CA ASN A 7 12.78 13.43 20.75
C ASN A 7 12.12 12.21 20.11
N ARG A 8 12.53 11.01 20.51
CA ARG A 8 11.82 9.78 20.10
C ARG A 8 10.44 9.77 20.73
N ARG A 9 9.42 9.56 19.91
CA ARG A 9 8.05 9.33 20.38
C ARG A 9 7.44 8.17 19.63
N LYS A 10 6.62 7.38 20.32
CA LYS A 10 5.77 6.38 19.67
C LYS A 10 4.58 7.12 19.05
N ILE A 11 4.39 7.01 17.73
CA ILE A 11 3.28 7.64 17.00
C ILE A 11 2.17 6.64 16.68
N ILE A 12 2.48 5.35 16.61
CA ILE A 12 1.54 4.29 16.28
C ILE A 12 1.34 3.43 17.54
N PRO A 13 0.12 3.35 18.09
CA PRO A 13 -0.16 2.54 19.28
C PRO A 13 -0.08 1.03 19.00
N ASP A 14 -0.48 0.62 17.80
CA ASP A 14 -0.58 -0.76 17.39
C ASP A 14 0.78 -1.44 17.22
N ARG A 15 0.77 -2.76 17.17
CA ARG A 15 1.96 -3.53 16.78
C ARG A 15 2.14 -3.44 15.27
N ILE A 16 3.24 -2.85 14.83
CA ILE A 16 3.60 -2.75 13.42
C ILE A 16 4.33 -4.01 13.00
N LEU A 17 3.86 -4.60 11.90
CA LEU A 17 4.46 -5.77 11.26
C LEU A 17 5.46 -5.35 10.17
N ALA A 18 5.07 -4.37 9.36
CA ALA A 18 5.90 -3.81 8.28
C ALA A 18 5.52 -2.36 8.02
N ILE A 19 6.45 -1.55 7.56
CA ILE A 19 6.19 -0.24 6.96
C ILE A 19 6.21 -0.45 5.45
N GLU A 20 5.10 -0.13 4.79
CA GLU A 20 4.93 -0.31 3.35
C GLU A 20 5.39 0.94 2.59
N ALA A 21 4.95 2.11 3.03
CA ALA A 21 5.26 3.35 2.34
C ALA A 21 5.15 4.58 3.25
N VAL A 22 5.78 5.68 2.83
CA VAL A 22 5.63 7.01 3.44
C VAL A 22 5.21 7.98 2.35
N SER A 23 4.22 8.82 2.63
CA SER A 23 3.75 9.82 1.67
C SER A 23 4.84 10.85 1.34
N PRO A 24 4.88 11.39 0.10
CA PRO A 24 5.94 12.31 -0.33
C PRO A 24 6.10 13.55 0.56
N GLU A 25 5.01 14.08 1.10
CA GLU A 25 5.01 15.20 2.05
C GLU A 25 5.36 14.79 3.49
N GLY A 26 5.55 13.49 3.75
CA GLY A 26 5.91 12.97 5.07
C GLY A 26 4.80 13.01 6.11
N ARG A 27 3.55 13.19 5.70
CA ARG A 27 2.39 13.26 6.60
C ARG A 27 1.88 11.89 7.01
N TRP A 28 1.87 10.93 6.07
CA TRP A 28 1.31 9.60 6.27
C TRP A 28 2.35 8.50 6.20
N VAL A 29 2.20 7.51 7.07
CA VAL A 29 2.92 6.23 7.04
C VAL A 29 1.91 5.14 6.81
N ILE A 30 2.06 4.36 5.73
CA ILE A 30 1.29 3.13 5.52
C ILE A 30 2.05 1.97 6.13
N ALA A 31 1.38 1.23 6.97
CA ALA A 31 1.99 0.08 7.65
C ALA A 31 0.99 -1.05 7.85
N GLY A 32 1.50 -2.27 7.77
CA GLY A 32 0.81 -3.45 8.27
C GLY A 32 0.79 -3.40 9.81
N SER A 33 -0.40 -3.35 10.38
CA SER A 33 -0.60 -3.32 11.82
C SER A 33 -1.35 -4.54 12.31
N GLN A 34 -1.13 -4.91 13.55
CA GLN A 34 -1.83 -5.98 14.23
C GLN A 34 -2.55 -5.42 15.46
N ASN A 35 -3.87 -5.54 15.45
CA ASN A 35 -4.72 -5.27 16.59
C ASN A 35 -5.54 -6.55 16.90
N PRO A 36 -5.21 -7.30 17.95
CA PRO A 36 -5.87 -8.57 18.25
C PRO A 36 -7.33 -8.41 18.69
N ASP A 37 -7.74 -7.19 19.04
CA ASP A 37 -9.11 -6.87 19.49
C ASP A 37 -10.05 -6.53 18.32
N GLU A 38 -9.54 -6.47 17.09
CA GLU A 38 -10.33 -6.23 15.88
C GLU A 38 -10.77 -7.52 15.20
N GLU A 39 -11.89 -7.49 14.48
CA GLU A 39 -12.41 -8.61 13.68
C GLU A 39 -11.38 -9.11 12.66
N HIS A 40 -10.64 -8.14 12.06
CA HIS A 40 -9.50 -8.41 11.19
C HIS A 40 -8.21 -7.99 11.91
N PRO A 41 -7.56 -8.91 12.62
CA PRO A 41 -6.44 -8.58 13.50
C PRO A 41 -5.19 -8.08 12.75
N VAL A 42 -5.11 -8.30 11.44
CA VAL A 42 -4.02 -7.80 10.58
C VAL A 42 -4.63 -6.94 9.47
N THR A 43 -4.29 -5.67 9.45
CA THR A 43 -4.79 -4.71 8.46
C THR A 43 -3.67 -3.79 7.98
N ILE A 44 -3.78 -3.33 6.75
CA ILE A 44 -2.94 -2.24 6.25
C ILE A 44 -3.63 -0.92 6.59
N ARG A 45 -2.92 -0.04 7.29
CA ARG A 45 -3.47 1.24 7.77
C ARG A 45 -2.54 2.39 7.40
N ALA A 46 -3.13 3.55 7.18
CA ALA A 46 -2.42 4.82 7.11
C ALA A 46 -2.44 5.47 8.49
N PHE A 47 -1.28 5.85 9.00
CA PHE A 47 -1.11 6.55 10.28
C PHE A 47 -0.57 7.93 10.02
N GLU A 48 -1.21 8.95 10.60
CA GLU A 48 -0.68 10.31 10.53
C GLU A 48 0.55 10.43 11.44
N VAL A 49 1.62 11.05 10.94
CA VAL A 49 2.92 11.11 11.64
C VAL A 49 2.86 11.87 12.97
N ASP A 50 1.90 12.76 13.14
CA ASP A 50 1.67 13.44 14.43
C ASP A 50 0.92 12.56 15.45
N GLY A 51 0.35 11.44 14.99
CA GLY A 51 -0.42 10.50 15.80
C GLY A 51 -1.90 10.87 15.95
N SER A 52 -2.40 11.85 15.19
CA SER A 52 -3.78 12.36 15.31
C SER A 52 -4.81 11.45 14.65
N ALA A 53 -4.42 10.70 13.62
CA ALA A 53 -5.35 9.89 12.83
C ALA A 53 -4.78 8.53 12.42
N SER A 54 -5.68 7.57 12.27
CA SER A 54 -5.43 6.25 11.70
C SER A 54 -6.61 5.86 10.81
N VAL A 55 -6.33 5.50 9.56
CA VAL A 55 -7.32 5.16 8.54
C VAL A 55 -7.06 3.75 8.03
N PRO A 56 -8.03 2.81 8.09
CA PRO A 56 -7.89 1.50 7.47
C PRO A 56 -7.80 1.68 5.95
N MET A 57 -6.80 1.03 5.34
CA MET A 57 -6.58 1.10 3.91
C MET A 57 -7.02 -0.19 3.22
N CYS A 58 -6.57 -1.34 3.70
CA CYS A 58 -6.97 -2.65 3.19
C CYS A 58 -7.15 -3.63 4.34
N LEU A 59 -8.17 -4.49 4.23
CA LEU A 59 -8.38 -5.61 5.14
C LEU A 59 -7.56 -6.84 4.77
N ALA A 60 -7.10 -6.93 3.51
CA ALA A 60 -6.19 -7.97 3.03
C ALA A 60 -4.82 -7.35 2.74
N TYR A 61 -3.86 -8.20 2.35
CA TYR A 61 -2.56 -7.72 1.94
C TYR A 61 -2.68 -6.86 0.67
N CYS A 62 -2.17 -5.65 0.74
CA CYS A 62 -2.06 -4.74 -0.39
C CYS A 62 -0.79 -3.93 -0.30
N THR A 63 -0.28 -3.46 -1.43
CA THR A 63 0.88 -2.58 -1.49
C THR A 63 0.48 -1.20 -2.00
N PHE A 64 1.09 -0.17 -1.43
CA PHE A 64 0.86 1.23 -1.78
C PHE A 64 2.16 1.89 -2.21
N ASN A 65 2.12 2.56 -3.36
CA ASN A 65 3.21 3.42 -3.82
C ASN A 65 2.63 4.77 -4.24
N TRP A 66 3.05 5.86 -3.59
CA TRP A 66 2.69 7.20 -4.02
C TRP A 66 3.42 7.58 -5.31
N ASP A 67 2.75 8.33 -6.17
CA ASP A 67 3.48 9.08 -7.20
C ASP A 67 4.29 10.19 -6.55
N SER A 68 5.40 10.57 -7.18
CA SER A 68 6.32 11.58 -6.62
C SER A 68 5.71 12.98 -6.51
N ALA A 69 4.63 13.26 -7.25
CA ALA A 69 3.92 14.53 -7.18
C ALA A 69 2.80 14.54 -6.11
N GLY A 70 2.55 13.40 -5.42
CA GLY A 70 1.52 13.29 -4.40
C GLY A 70 0.10 13.47 -4.92
N LYS A 71 -0.17 13.11 -6.19
CA LYS A 71 -1.50 13.22 -6.81
C LYS A 71 -2.24 11.91 -6.89
N PHE A 72 -1.51 10.81 -6.95
CA PHE A 72 -2.03 9.47 -7.12
C PHE A 72 -1.33 8.49 -6.20
N VAL A 73 -1.97 7.36 -5.98
CA VAL A 73 -1.37 6.17 -5.41
C VAL A 73 -1.54 5.00 -6.36
N TYR A 74 -0.51 4.17 -6.46
CA TYR A 74 -0.56 2.88 -7.12
C TYR A 74 -0.84 1.84 -6.05
N LEU A 75 -1.98 1.18 -6.16
CA LEU A 75 -2.42 0.12 -5.27
C LEU A 75 -2.33 -1.21 -6.00
N SER A 76 -1.69 -2.20 -5.41
CA SER A 76 -1.76 -3.57 -5.89
C SER A 76 -2.45 -4.46 -4.84
N LEU A 77 -3.30 -5.36 -5.32
CA LEU A 77 -4.07 -6.32 -4.55
C LEU A 77 -3.71 -7.73 -5.03
N PRO A 78 -2.56 -8.29 -4.65
CA PRO A 78 -1.99 -9.51 -5.25
C PRO A 78 -2.90 -10.74 -5.14
N GLU A 79 -3.72 -10.80 -4.10
CA GLU A 79 -4.64 -11.92 -3.85
C GLU A 79 -5.92 -11.86 -4.71
N LEU A 80 -6.27 -10.67 -5.22
CA LEU A 80 -7.51 -10.46 -5.95
C LEU A 80 -7.29 -10.42 -7.46
N GLN A 81 -6.25 -9.73 -7.91
CA GLN A 81 -5.98 -9.56 -9.33
C GLN A 81 -4.53 -9.13 -9.58
N GLU A 82 -3.93 -9.64 -10.66
CA GLU A 82 -2.67 -9.12 -11.18
C GLU A 82 -2.85 -7.70 -11.71
N GLY A 83 -1.89 -6.82 -11.38
CA GLY A 83 -1.89 -5.44 -11.84
C GLY A 83 -1.94 -4.42 -10.71
N SER A 84 -2.00 -3.17 -11.09
CA SER A 84 -2.08 -2.04 -10.17
C SER A 84 -3.28 -1.16 -10.48
N TYR A 85 -3.79 -0.51 -9.46
CA TYR A 85 -4.86 0.46 -9.57
C TYR A 85 -4.29 1.85 -9.30
N LEU A 86 -4.39 2.74 -10.27
CA LEU A 86 -4.05 4.15 -10.12
C LEU A 86 -5.26 4.88 -9.54
N ILE A 87 -5.13 5.38 -8.32
CA ILE A 87 -6.21 6.01 -7.57
C ILE A 87 -5.84 7.46 -7.27
N PRO A 88 -6.70 8.45 -7.60
CA PRO A 88 -6.46 9.84 -7.27
C PRO A 88 -6.52 10.05 -5.75
N LEU A 89 -5.63 10.89 -5.25
CA LEU A 89 -5.62 11.32 -3.85
C LEU A 89 -6.58 12.49 -3.63
N MET A 90 -7.15 12.57 -2.44
CA MET A 90 -7.85 13.76 -1.98
C MET A 90 -6.82 14.85 -1.68
N PRO A 91 -6.88 16.03 -2.36
CA PRO A 91 -5.81 17.03 -2.30
C PRO A 91 -5.46 17.51 -0.88
N ASP A 92 -6.47 17.66 -0.02
CA ASP A 92 -6.29 18.20 1.34
C ASP A 92 -5.88 17.12 2.35
N VAL A 93 -6.04 15.85 1.98
CA VAL A 93 -5.80 14.70 2.88
C VAL A 93 -4.52 13.97 2.53
N GLY A 94 -4.18 13.83 1.24
CA GLY A 94 -3.02 13.06 0.77
C GLY A 94 -3.24 11.55 0.77
N LEU A 95 -4.48 11.10 0.97
CA LEU A 95 -4.91 9.70 0.88
C LEU A 95 -5.99 9.52 -0.19
N PRO A 96 -6.14 8.33 -0.76
CA PRO A 96 -7.29 8.02 -1.61
C PRO A 96 -8.59 8.05 -0.79
N LYS A 97 -9.71 8.27 -1.46
CA LYS A 97 -11.02 8.13 -0.83
C LYS A 97 -11.30 6.63 -0.64
N VAL A 98 -11.31 6.20 0.61
CA VAL A 98 -11.65 4.82 1.00
C VAL A 98 -12.93 4.80 1.83
N LEU A 99 -13.63 3.67 1.82
CA LEU A 99 -14.77 3.45 2.72
C LEU A 99 -14.28 3.30 4.17
N PRO A 100 -15.14 3.52 5.17
CA PRO A 100 -14.76 3.44 6.58
C PRO A 100 -14.10 2.10 6.99
N GLY A 101 -14.43 1.00 6.31
CA GLY A 101 -13.84 -0.32 6.53
C GLY A 101 -12.54 -0.59 5.77
N GLY A 102 -12.07 0.36 4.94
CA GLY A 102 -10.97 0.14 4.03
C GLY A 102 -11.39 -0.55 2.72
N ILE A 103 -10.40 -0.93 1.93
CA ILE A 103 -10.58 -1.63 0.66
C ILE A 103 -10.63 -3.13 0.93
N VAL A 104 -11.74 -3.76 0.59
CA VAL A 104 -11.96 -5.21 0.69
C VAL A 104 -11.88 -5.85 -0.69
N GLY A 105 -12.35 -5.14 -1.72
CA GLY A 105 -12.42 -5.63 -3.09
C GLY A 105 -12.26 -4.52 -4.12
N ILE A 106 -12.28 -4.94 -5.38
CA ILE A 106 -12.12 -4.04 -6.53
C ILE A 106 -13.26 -3.02 -6.61
N ASP A 107 -14.45 -3.40 -6.20
CA ASP A 107 -15.65 -2.55 -6.22
C ASP A 107 -15.55 -1.35 -5.26
N ASP A 108 -14.64 -1.42 -4.28
CA ASP A 108 -14.39 -0.32 -3.34
C ASP A 108 -13.49 0.78 -3.93
N LEU A 109 -12.92 0.54 -5.11
CA LEU A 109 -11.95 1.42 -5.77
C LEU A 109 -12.63 2.44 -6.66
N ALA A 110 -13.33 3.40 -6.06
CA ALA A 110 -13.97 4.49 -6.80
C ALA A 110 -12.96 5.31 -7.60
N ASN A 111 -13.24 5.51 -8.90
CA ASN A 111 -12.41 6.27 -9.85
C ASN A 111 -10.99 5.72 -10.07
N ALA A 112 -10.72 4.47 -9.73
CA ALA A 112 -9.44 3.83 -10.01
C ALA A 112 -9.31 3.49 -11.50
N LYS A 113 -8.12 3.71 -12.04
CA LYS A 113 -7.74 3.24 -13.36
C LYS A 113 -6.88 1.99 -13.21
N MET A 114 -7.35 0.87 -13.74
CA MET A 114 -6.58 -0.36 -13.76
C MET A 114 -5.41 -0.27 -14.74
N LEU A 115 -4.24 -0.70 -14.30
CA LEU A 115 -3.04 -0.96 -15.09
C LEU A 115 -2.79 -2.46 -15.08
N PRO A 116 -2.56 -3.11 -16.25
CA PRO A 116 -2.51 -4.57 -16.35
C PRO A 116 -1.22 -5.20 -15.79
N TRP A 117 -0.37 -4.42 -15.16
CA TRP A 117 0.90 -4.84 -14.57
C TRP A 117 1.07 -4.25 -13.17
N ASN A 118 1.88 -4.90 -12.35
CA ASN A 118 2.39 -4.30 -11.13
C ASN A 118 3.41 -3.22 -11.51
N VAL A 119 3.14 -2.00 -11.11
CA VAL A 119 3.94 -0.85 -11.52
C VAL A 119 4.59 -0.17 -10.33
N GLU A 120 5.80 0.33 -10.57
CA GLU A 120 6.53 1.21 -9.67
C GLU A 120 6.52 2.63 -10.25
N SER A 121 6.21 3.61 -9.41
CA SER A 121 6.20 5.01 -9.81
C SER A 121 7.62 5.54 -10.04
N ALA A 122 7.79 6.34 -11.10
CA ALA A 122 9.01 7.10 -11.32
C ALA A 122 8.88 8.53 -10.76
N LEU A 123 9.98 9.27 -10.77
CA LEU A 123 9.97 10.70 -10.39
C LEU A 123 9.04 11.55 -11.27
N ASN A 124 8.85 11.15 -12.53
CA ASN A 124 7.87 11.76 -13.41
C ASN A 124 6.55 10.96 -13.32
N PRO A 125 5.43 11.57 -12.90
CA PRO A 125 4.15 10.88 -12.73
C PRO A 125 3.54 10.34 -14.04
N SER A 126 4.06 10.73 -15.19
CA SER A 126 3.68 10.18 -16.50
C SER A 126 4.48 8.96 -16.89
N VAL A 127 5.45 8.56 -16.06
CA VAL A 127 6.36 7.43 -16.31
C VAL A 127 6.26 6.46 -15.15
N TYR A 128 6.17 5.18 -15.46
CA TYR A 128 6.23 4.10 -14.48
C TYR A 128 7.02 2.94 -15.06
N ALA A 129 7.67 2.18 -14.19
CA ALA A 129 8.29 0.91 -14.54
C ALA A 129 7.34 -0.25 -14.23
N TYR A 130 7.47 -1.35 -14.95
CA TYR A 130 6.75 -2.58 -14.64
C TYR A 130 7.62 -3.78 -14.92
N THR A 131 7.37 -4.86 -14.19
CA THR A 131 8.00 -6.15 -14.41
C THR A 131 7.05 -7.05 -15.19
N ARG A 132 7.53 -7.62 -16.27
CA ARG A 132 6.83 -8.67 -17.00
C ARG A 132 7.54 -10.00 -16.75
N GLU A 133 6.89 -10.88 -16.02
CA GLU A 133 7.40 -12.22 -15.81
C GLU A 133 6.95 -13.16 -16.92
N ASN A 134 7.89 -13.97 -17.43
CA ASN A 134 7.60 -15.04 -18.38
C ASN A 134 8.15 -16.34 -17.80
N THR A 135 7.34 -17.02 -17.02
CA THR A 135 7.74 -18.28 -16.37
C THR A 135 7.60 -19.44 -17.35
N ARG A 136 8.73 -20.06 -17.75
CA ARG A 136 8.76 -21.31 -18.47
C ARG A 136 8.96 -22.44 -17.48
N ARG A 137 7.97 -23.31 -17.33
CA ARG A 137 8.07 -24.51 -16.51
C ARG A 137 8.33 -25.71 -17.39
N ASN A 138 9.44 -26.42 -17.15
CA ASN A 138 9.76 -27.69 -17.80
C ASN A 138 9.50 -28.82 -16.81
N LEU A 139 8.73 -29.81 -17.21
CA LEU A 139 8.51 -31.04 -16.47
C LEU A 139 9.53 -32.08 -16.97
N TYR A 140 10.36 -32.59 -16.05
CA TYR A 140 11.29 -33.66 -16.30
C TYR A 140 10.76 -34.94 -15.65
N ARG A 141 10.74 -36.02 -16.42
CA ARG A 141 10.49 -37.37 -15.89
C ARG A 141 11.82 -37.97 -15.45
N ILE A 142 11.92 -38.26 -14.16
CA ILE A 142 13.08 -39.02 -13.60
C ILE A 142 12.60 -40.47 -13.45
N GLN A 143 13.33 -41.41 -14.07
CA GLN A 143 13.16 -42.83 -13.77
C GLN A 143 13.84 -43.13 -12.44
N LEU A 144 13.07 -43.63 -11.50
CA LEU A 144 13.62 -44.17 -10.26
C LEU A 144 14.18 -45.53 -10.53
N PRO A 145 15.32 -45.92 -9.90
CA PRO A 145 15.94 -47.23 -10.03
C PRO A 145 15.05 -48.34 -9.49
#